data_04a9744277d4f5550eefaa668c36bfbc
#
_entry.id   04a9744277d4f5550eefaa668c36bfbc
#
_cell.length_a   1.000
_cell.length_b   1.000
_cell.length_c   1.000
_cell.angle_alpha   90.00
_cell.angle_beta   90.00
_cell.angle_gamma   90.00
#
_symmetry.space_group_name_H-M   'P 1'
#
loop_
_entity.id
_entity.type
_entity.pdbx_description
1 polymer ?
#
loop_
_entity_poly.entity_id
_entity_poly.type
_entity_poly.pdbx_seq_one_letter_code
_entity_poly.pdbx_strand_id
1 'polypeptide(L)'
;MSDGTKTMTRDEMMTRVARWKDQKPNGQMFVDTRLPEYERDLYSIIGQGVSEDPDNPVAITDVEGFHMAYIGCEPGKGASLHSHPTVEVFIPVTGKWSIYWNEGEAGEEVILEPMDCVSVPPGVMRGFYNAGTEHALMIGIVGGTDATKVEWPAEILDRARATGLRLDADGNILEASAAE
;
A
#
# COMPACT_ATOMS: atom_id res chain seq x y z
N MET A 1 -14.33 35.14 -18.32
CA MET A 1 -13.69 33.82 -18.18
C MET A 1 -13.19 33.78 -16.76
N SER A 2 -13.77 32.94 -15.88
CA SER A 2 -13.18 32.70 -14.56
C SER A 2 -11.84 32.03 -14.79
N ASP A 3 -10.77 32.52 -14.22
CA ASP A 3 -9.40 32.06 -14.47
C ASP A 3 -9.09 30.70 -13.84
N GLY A 4 -10.09 29.91 -13.47
CA GLY A 4 -9.93 28.59 -12.88
C GLY A 4 -9.34 28.60 -11.45
N THR A 5 -9.07 29.76 -10.88
CA THR A 5 -8.51 29.88 -9.53
C THR A 5 -9.58 29.52 -8.50
N LYS A 6 -9.33 28.49 -7.68
CA LYS A 6 -10.18 28.05 -6.60
C LYS A 6 -9.64 28.63 -5.28
N THR A 7 -10.51 29.25 -4.50
CA THR A 7 -10.17 29.66 -3.14
C THR A 7 -10.74 28.66 -2.14
N MET A 8 -10.03 28.44 -1.05
CA MET A 8 -10.46 27.58 0.06
C MET A 8 -10.34 28.34 1.37
N THR A 9 -11.27 28.13 2.25
CA THR A 9 -11.18 28.59 3.63
C THR A 9 -10.12 27.79 4.40
N ARG A 10 -9.71 28.29 5.55
CA ARG A 10 -8.81 27.55 6.43
C ARG A 10 -9.42 26.20 6.87
N ASP A 11 -10.69 26.19 7.20
CA ASP A 11 -11.37 24.99 7.69
C ASP A 11 -11.49 23.93 6.59
N GLU A 12 -11.82 24.31 5.36
CA GLU A 12 -11.80 23.41 4.20
C GLU A 12 -10.38 22.84 3.95
N MET A 13 -9.34 23.69 4.04
CA MET A 13 -7.96 23.19 3.89
C MET A 13 -7.57 22.25 5.03
N MET A 14 -8.05 22.46 6.25
CA MET A 14 -7.73 21.58 7.38
C MET A 14 -8.33 20.19 7.27
N THR A 15 -9.40 19.95 6.51
CA THR A 15 -9.90 18.60 6.21
C THR A 15 -8.94 17.80 5.30
N ARG A 16 -8.00 18.48 4.67
CA ARG A 16 -6.98 17.91 3.77
C ARG A 16 -5.59 17.84 4.44
N VAL A 17 -5.53 17.88 5.77
CA VAL A 17 -4.29 17.80 6.54
C VAL A 17 -4.30 16.55 7.42
N ALA A 18 -3.49 15.57 7.07
CA ALA A 18 -3.19 14.42 7.92
C ALA A 18 -2.00 14.74 8.84
N ARG A 19 -2.09 14.36 10.10
CA ARG A 19 -1.00 14.50 11.07
C ARG A 19 -0.45 13.12 11.42
N TRP A 20 0.84 12.91 11.28
CA TRP A 20 1.49 11.64 11.60
C TRP A 20 1.12 11.10 12.98
N LYS A 21 1.13 11.95 14.01
CA LYS A 21 0.81 11.57 15.38
C LYS A 21 -0.62 11.04 15.58
N ASP A 22 -1.52 11.32 14.64
CA ASP A 22 -2.93 10.94 14.72
C ASP A 22 -3.22 9.70 13.86
N GLN A 23 -2.22 9.21 13.09
CA GLN A 23 -2.36 8.04 12.23
C GLN A 23 -2.25 6.75 13.05
N LYS A 24 -3.01 5.74 12.63
CA LYS A 24 -2.93 4.38 13.17
C LYS A 24 -2.70 3.41 12.02
N PRO A 25 -1.82 2.41 12.19
CA PRO A 25 -1.60 1.42 11.17
C PRO A 25 -2.79 0.47 11.03
N ASN A 26 -3.01 0.00 9.81
CA ASN A 26 -3.82 -1.18 9.53
C ASN A 26 -2.90 -2.29 8.99
N GLY A 27 -2.56 -3.24 9.82
CA GLY A 27 -1.71 -4.40 9.45
C GLY A 27 -2.47 -5.51 8.73
N GLN A 28 -3.77 -5.34 8.44
CA GLN A 28 -4.63 -6.37 7.86
C GLN A 28 -5.24 -5.97 6.51
N MET A 29 -4.70 -4.93 5.90
CA MET A 29 -5.27 -4.28 4.72
C MET A 29 -5.19 -5.13 3.45
N PHE A 30 -4.27 -6.11 3.37
CA PHE A 30 -3.99 -6.90 2.19
C PHE A 30 -3.97 -8.41 2.47
N VAL A 31 -4.23 -9.19 1.44
CA VAL A 31 -4.19 -10.66 1.48
C VAL A 31 -2.86 -11.17 2.03
N ASP A 32 -1.74 -10.66 1.55
CA ASP A 32 -0.41 -11.13 1.91
C ASP A 32 0.00 -10.79 3.35
N THR A 33 -0.61 -9.77 3.99
CA THR A 33 -0.33 -9.44 5.40
C THR A 33 -0.71 -10.55 6.38
N ARG A 34 -1.42 -11.58 5.92
CA ARG A 34 -1.69 -12.81 6.69
C ARG A 34 -0.48 -13.73 6.80
N LEU A 35 0.58 -13.46 6.06
CA LEU A 35 1.80 -14.25 6.05
C LEU A 35 2.91 -13.50 6.82
N PRO A 36 3.60 -14.16 7.77
CA PRO A 36 4.52 -13.49 8.69
C PRO A 36 5.63 -12.68 8.02
N GLU A 37 6.12 -13.11 6.86
CA GLU A 37 7.15 -12.41 6.09
C GLU A 37 6.67 -11.13 5.42
N TYR A 38 5.33 -10.94 5.30
CA TYR A 38 4.70 -9.78 4.67
C TYR A 38 3.91 -8.90 5.64
N GLU A 39 4.05 -9.13 6.93
CA GLU A 39 3.51 -8.24 7.96
C GLU A 39 4.10 -6.84 7.82
N ARG A 40 3.23 -5.84 7.81
CA ARG A 40 3.61 -4.43 7.70
C ARG A 40 2.57 -3.50 8.28
N ASP A 41 2.99 -2.33 8.68
CA ASP A 41 2.15 -1.23 9.10
C ASP A 41 1.76 -0.38 7.89
N LEU A 42 0.47 -0.22 7.64
CA LEU A 42 -0.06 0.55 6.52
C LEU A 42 -0.92 1.70 7.02
N TYR A 43 -0.61 2.90 6.58
CA TYR A 43 -1.29 4.13 6.98
C TYR A 43 -1.86 4.80 5.73
N SER A 44 -3.18 4.68 5.47
CA SER A 44 -3.82 5.31 4.32
C SER A 44 -4.01 6.80 4.57
N ILE A 45 -3.21 7.61 3.90
CA ILE A 45 -3.17 9.06 4.08
C ILE A 45 -4.12 9.78 3.13
N ILE A 46 -4.10 9.43 1.84
CA ILE A 46 -4.99 9.99 0.82
C ILE A 46 -5.66 8.84 0.09
N GLY A 47 -6.96 8.70 0.26
CA GLY A 47 -7.79 7.69 -0.40
C GLY A 47 -7.45 6.24 -0.04
N GLN A 48 -8.29 5.32 -0.50
CA GLN A 48 -8.18 3.88 -0.25
C GLN A 48 -7.03 3.20 -1.00
N GLY A 49 -6.63 3.76 -2.16
CA GLY A 49 -5.62 3.13 -3.00
C GLY A 49 -6.05 1.78 -3.54
N VAL A 50 -5.25 0.77 -3.26
CA VAL A 50 -5.46 -0.64 -3.67
C VAL A 50 -5.88 -1.52 -2.49
N SER A 51 -6.39 -0.94 -1.40
CA SER A 51 -6.82 -1.67 -0.20
C SER A 51 -7.85 -2.75 -0.51
N GLU A 52 -7.71 -3.90 0.11
CA GLU A 52 -8.67 -5.01 0.08
C GLU A 52 -9.57 -5.05 1.34
N ASP A 53 -9.31 -4.15 2.28
CA ASP A 53 -10.15 -3.94 3.47
C ASP A 53 -11.15 -2.81 3.19
N PRO A 54 -12.47 -3.10 3.07
CA PRO A 54 -13.49 -2.09 2.78
C PRO A 54 -13.67 -1.07 3.91
N ASP A 55 -13.32 -1.43 5.15
CA ASP A 55 -13.44 -0.60 6.34
C ASP A 55 -12.13 0.13 6.69
N ASN A 56 -11.13 0.07 5.81
CA ASN A 56 -9.84 0.68 6.03
C ASN A 56 -9.94 2.19 6.27
N PRO A 57 -9.47 2.69 7.43
CA PRO A 57 -9.54 4.11 7.74
C PRO A 57 -8.62 4.94 6.83
N VAL A 58 -9.12 6.06 6.34
CA VAL A 58 -8.40 6.99 5.46
C VAL A 58 -8.39 8.39 6.09
N ALA A 59 -7.24 9.03 6.15
CA ALA A 59 -7.12 10.35 6.78
C ALA A 59 -7.70 11.48 5.90
N ILE A 60 -7.50 11.43 4.58
CA ILE A 60 -7.98 12.41 3.60
C ILE A 60 -8.76 11.63 2.54
N THR A 61 -10.09 11.81 2.53
CA THR A 61 -10.99 11.08 1.63
C THR A 61 -11.15 11.72 0.25
N ASP A 62 -10.87 13.02 0.14
CA ASP A 62 -10.91 13.74 -1.14
C ASP A 62 -9.70 13.38 -2.01
N VAL A 63 -9.92 12.52 -2.99
CA VAL A 63 -8.88 12.05 -3.92
C VAL A 63 -8.92 12.85 -5.23
N GLU A 64 -7.77 13.40 -5.60
CA GLU A 64 -7.60 14.15 -6.84
C GLU A 64 -6.37 13.63 -7.60
N GLY A 65 -6.53 12.52 -8.33
CA GLY A 65 -5.53 12.00 -9.25
C GLY A 65 -4.50 11.02 -8.69
N PHE A 66 -4.43 10.83 -7.37
CA PHE A 66 -3.56 9.82 -6.74
C PHE A 66 -4.04 9.44 -5.34
N HIS A 67 -3.60 8.27 -4.89
CA HIS A 67 -3.70 7.82 -3.50
C HIS A 67 -2.30 7.78 -2.88
N MET A 68 -2.22 7.89 -1.55
CA MET A 68 -0.95 7.88 -0.84
C MET A 68 -1.07 7.15 0.49
N ALA A 69 -0.06 6.31 0.77
CA ALA A 69 0.09 5.64 2.06
C ALA A 69 1.51 5.77 2.60
N TYR A 70 1.66 5.70 3.93
CA TYR A 70 2.93 5.34 4.53
C TYR A 70 2.95 3.84 4.80
N ILE A 71 4.11 3.23 4.60
CA ILE A 71 4.36 1.81 4.75
C ILE A 71 5.50 1.64 5.75
N GLY A 72 5.24 0.96 6.86
CA GLY A 72 6.22 0.65 7.88
C GLY A 72 6.53 -0.84 7.90
N CYS A 73 7.81 -1.23 7.92
CA CYS A 73 8.22 -2.64 7.98
C CYS A 73 9.37 -2.86 8.95
N GLU A 74 9.29 -3.95 9.69
CA GLU A 74 10.44 -4.53 10.38
C GLU A 74 11.46 -5.08 9.36
N PRO A 75 12.74 -5.28 9.76
CA PRO A 75 13.76 -5.86 8.89
C PRO A 75 13.33 -7.18 8.24
N GLY A 76 13.52 -7.30 6.92
CA GLY A 76 13.15 -8.44 6.11
C GLY A 76 11.65 -8.60 5.83
N LYS A 77 10.79 -7.75 6.40
CA LYS A 77 9.34 -7.73 6.14
C LYS A 77 9.00 -6.81 4.98
N GLY A 78 7.85 -7.06 4.31
CA GLY A 78 7.47 -6.24 3.16
C GLY A 78 6.16 -6.62 2.51
N ALA A 79 6.14 -6.67 1.18
CA ALA A 79 5.02 -7.13 0.38
C ALA A 79 5.47 -8.19 -0.62
N SER A 80 4.64 -9.21 -0.84
CA SER A 80 4.88 -10.21 -1.88
C SER A 80 4.78 -9.61 -3.28
N LEU A 81 5.22 -10.35 -4.29
CA LEU A 81 4.95 -10.00 -5.69
C LEU A 81 3.45 -9.86 -5.91
N HIS A 82 3.06 -8.76 -6.53
CA HIS A 82 1.68 -8.42 -6.88
C HIS A 82 1.65 -7.43 -8.04
N SER A 83 0.53 -7.28 -8.69
CA SER A 83 0.31 -6.22 -9.68
C SER A 83 -1.01 -5.49 -9.47
N HIS A 84 -1.14 -4.34 -10.11
CA HIS A 84 -2.40 -3.61 -10.26
C HIS A 84 -2.34 -2.71 -11.51
N PRO A 85 -3.49 -2.24 -12.05
CA PRO A 85 -3.56 -1.53 -13.33
C PRO A 85 -3.14 -0.06 -13.26
N THR A 86 -2.59 0.41 -12.15
CA THR A 86 -2.16 1.79 -11.95
C THR A 86 -0.64 1.89 -11.78
N VAL A 87 -0.08 3.06 -12.10
CA VAL A 87 1.32 3.37 -11.77
C VAL A 87 1.47 3.45 -10.24
N GLU A 88 2.60 2.99 -9.75
CA GLU A 88 2.97 3.14 -8.34
C GLU A 88 4.36 3.73 -8.19
N VAL A 89 4.51 4.60 -7.19
CA VAL A 89 5.79 5.23 -6.86
C VAL A 89 6.15 4.90 -5.42
N PHE A 90 7.40 4.47 -5.19
CA PHE A 90 7.94 4.26 -3.87
C PHE A 90 9.08 5.23 -3.58
N ILE A 91 9.05 5.81 -2.37
CA ILE A 91 10.05 6.75 -1.88
C ILE A 91 10.38 6.38 -0.43
N PRO A 92 11.55 5.78 -0.13
CA PRO A 92 12.00 5.58 1.23
C PRO A 92 12.07 6.89 2.03
N VAL A 93 11.51 6.89 3.23
CA VAL A 93 11.66 7.99 4.20
C VAL A 93 12.82 7.69 5.13
N THR A 94 12.92 6.44 5.59
CA THR A 94 13.98 5.93 6.44
C THR A 94 14.42 4.54 6.01
N GLY A 95 15.60 4.11 6.45
CA GLY A 95 16.14 2.78 6.20
C GLY A 95 16.52 2.52 4.76
N LYS A 96 16.70 1.25 4.43
CA LYS A 96 16.99 0.76 3.08
C LYS A 96 15.87 -0.16 2.64
N TRP A 97 15.46 -0.04 1.38
CA TRP A 97 14.37 -0.81 0.82
C TRP A 97 14.79 -1.53 -0.44
N SER A 98 14.52 -2.84 -0.52
CA SER A 98 14.53 -3.55 -1.78
C SER A 98 13.20 -3.38 -2.47
N ILE A 99 13.24 -3.01 -3.74
CA ILE A 99 12.10 -3.14 -4.66
C ILE A 99 12.50 -4.20 -5.66
N TYR A 100 11.72 -5.28 -5.73
CA TYR A 100 11.97 -6.38 -6.65
C TYR A 100 10.77 -6.57 -7.59
N TRP A 101 11.05 -7.04 -8.80
CA TRP A 101 10.04 -7.18 -9.84
C TRP A 101 10.31 -8.38 -10.75
N ASN A 102 9.30 -8.75 -11.55
CA ASN A 102 9.21 -9.95 -12.37
C ASN A 102 9.16 -11.25 -11.55
N GLU A 103 8.87 -12.34 -12.23
CA GLU A 103 8.77 -13.68 -11.62
C GLU A 103 9.89 -14.59 -12.11
N GLY A 104 10.21 -15.59 -11.30
CA GLY A 104 11.13 -16.67 -11.66
C GLY A 104 12.53 -16.19 -12.04
N GLU A 105 13.10 -16.76 -13.11
CA GLU A 105 14.46 -16.46 -13.57
C GLU A 105 14.64 -15.02 -14.11
N ALA A 106 13.54 -14.32 -14.42
CA ALA A 106 13.55 -12.92 -14.84
C ALA A 106 13.51 -11.94 -13.66
N GLY A 107 13.51 -12.43 -12.43
CA GLY A 107 13.46 -11.62 -11.21
C GLY A 107 14.68 -10.69 -11.09
N GLU A 108 14.41 -9.44 -10.79
CA GLU A 108 15.40 -8.37 -10.59
C GLU A 108 15.08 -7.60 -9.32
N GLU A 109 16.05 -6.93 -8.74
CA GLU A 109 15.83 -6.04 -7.60
C GLU A 109 16.73 -4.81 -7.65
N VAL A 110 16.32 -3.76 -6.92
CA VAL A 110 17.12 -2.56 -6.67
C VAL A 110 17.00 -2.17 -5.20
N ILE A 111 18.11 -1.76 -4.61
CA ILE A 111 18.11 -1.19 -3.25
C ILE A 111 17.97 0.32 -3.35
N LEU A 112 16.97 0.85 -2.64
CA LEU A 112 16.73 2.29 -2.49
C LEU A 112 17.16 2.75 -1.10
N GLU A 113 17.77 3.92 -1.05
CA GLU A 113 18.09 4.65 0.17
C GLU A 113 17.11 5.83 0.39
N PRO A 114 17.06 6.46 1.55
CA PRO A 114 16.17 7.59 1.81
C PRO A 114 16.27 8.66 0.73
N MET A 115 15.10 9.09 0.23
CA MET A 115 14.91 10.07 -0.86
C MET A 115 15.15 9.54 -2.28
N ASP A 116 15.61 8.29 -2.46
CA ASP A 116 15.54 7.66 -3.78
C ASP A 116 14.08 7.46 -4.20
N CYS A 117 13.86 7.31 -5.50
CA CYS A 117 12.51 7.16 -6.04
C CYS A 117 12.50 6.10 -7.14
N VAL A 118 11.54 5.22 -7.10
CA VAL A 118 11.21 4.31 -8.21
C VAL A 118 9.77 4.48 -8.63
N SER A 119 9.53 4.48 -9.93
CA SER A 119 8.18 4.44 -10.51
C SER A 119 7.97 3.12 -11.22
N VAL A 120 7.02 2.32 -10.72
CA VAL A 120 6.65 1.03 -11.27
C VAL A 120 5.49 1.21 -12.24
N PRO A 121 5.64 0.81 -13.52
CA PRO A 121 4.55 0.89 -14.50
C PRO A 121 3.35 0.00 -14.15
N PRO A 122 2.15 0.34 -14.65
CA PRO A 122 0.96 -0.51 -14.52
C PRO A 122 1.21 -1.94 -14.97
N GLY A 123 0.67 -2.92 -14.23
CA GLY A 123 0.71 -4.34 -14.57
C GLY A 123 2.06 -5.05 -14.35
N VAL A 124 3.11 -4.34 -13.93
CA VAL A 124 4.38 -4.98 -13.55
C VAL A 124 4.20 -5.69 -12.21
N MET A 125 4.53 -6.98 -12.16
CA MET A 125 4.65 -7.74 -10.91
C MET A 125 5.82 -7.18 -10.10
N ARG A 126 5.53 -6.67 -8.89
CA ARG A 126 6.54 -6.11 -7.98
C ARG A 126 6.22 -6.46 -6.53
N GLY A 127 7.25 -6.42 -5.73
CA GLY A 127 7.20 -6.51 -4.29
C GLY A 127 8.27 -5.62 -3.68
N PHE A 128 8.32 -5.58 -2.37
CA PHE A 128 9.34 -4.84 -1.63
C PHE A 128 9.60 -5.46 -0.27
N TYR A 129 10.75 -5.16 0.32
CA TYR A 129 11.01 -5.44 1.72
C TYR A 129 11.98 -4.44 2.33
N ASN A 130 11.93 -4.30 3.65
CA ASN A 130 12.92 -3.56 4.40
C ASN A 130 14.25 -4.33 4.40
N ALA A 131 15.22 -3.85 3.62
CA ALA A 131 16.56 -4.42 3.49
C ALA A 131 17.55 -3.88 4.56
N GLY A 132 17.07 -3.08 5.49
CA GLY A 132 17.84 -2.53 6.62
C GLY A 132 17.82 -3.44 7.83
N THR A 133 18.31 -2.90 8.95
CA THR A 133 18.45 -3.60 10.24
C THR A 133 17.54 -3.05 11.34
N GLU A 134 16.76 -2.01 11.04
CA GLU A 134 15.83 -1.36 11.94
C GLU A 134 14.49 -1.14 11.23
N HIS A 135 13.42 -0.91 11.99
CA HIS A 135 12.13 -0.54 11.41
C HIS A 135 12.27 0.67 10.47
N ALA A 136 11.68 0.60 9.30
CA ALA A 136 11.79 1.62 8.27
C ALA A 136 10.42 2.06 7.74
N LEU A 137 10.37 3.30 7.23
CA LEU A 137 9.19 3.91 6.62
C LEU A 137 9.44 4.26 5.16
N MET A 138 8.45 4.00 4.32
CA MET A 138 8.41 4.34 2.91
C MET A 138 7.08 5.01 2.56
N ILE A 139 7.07 5.90 1.58
CA ILE A 139 5.88 6.45 0.96
C ILE A 139 5.54 5.59 -0.26
N GLY A 140 4.28 5.15 -0.36
CA GLY A 140 3.68 4.58 -1.57
C GLY A 140 2.65 5.53 -2.15
N ILE A 141 2.74 5.81 -3.45
CA ILE A 141 1.78 6.64 -4.18
C ILE A 141 1.23 5.83 -5.35
N VAL A 142 -0.07 5.70 -5.42
CA VAL A 142 -0.80 5.00 -6.49
C VAL A 142 -1.54 6.01 -7.34
N GLY A 143 -1.32 6.01 -8.65
CA GLY A 143 -1.99 6.93 -9.58
C GLY A 143 -3.46 6.58 -9.80
N GLY A 144 -4.27 7.60 -10.10
CA GLY A 144 -5.72 7.48 -10.35
C GLY A 144 -6.57 8.05 -9.22
N THR A 145 -7.86 8.18 -9.47
CA THR A 145 -8.85 8.67 -8.50
C THR A 145 -9.69 7.55 -7.89
N ASP A 146 -9.82 6.45 -8.61
CA ASP A 146 -10.64 5.30 -8.20
C ASP A 146 -9.76 4.26 -7.50
N ALA A 147 -10.29 3.66 -6.44
CA ALA A 147 -9.68 2.50 -5.82
C ALA A 147 -9.59 1.34 -6.83
N THR A 148 -8.51 0.61 -6.81
CA THR A 148 -8.31 -0.55 -7.69
C THR A 148 -8.00 -1.79 -6.86
N LYS A 149 -7.97 -2.96 -7.50
CA LYS A 149 -7.69 -4.23 -6.85
C LYS A 149 -6.28 -4.70 -7.15
N VAL A 150 -5.73 -5.43 -6.19
CA VAL A 150 -4.45 -6.11 -6.32
C VAL A 150 -4.65 -7.46 -6.99
N GLU A 151 -3.75 -7.82 -7.90
CA GLU A 151 -3.63 -9.16 -8.48
C GLU A 151 -2.48 -9.88 -7.78
N TRP A 152 -2.80 -11.00 -7.15
CA TRP A 152 -1.86 -11.84 -6.41
C TRP A 152 -1.52 -13.10 -7.17
N PRO A 153 -0.26 -13.61 -7.09
CA PRO A 153 0.06 -14.95 -7.49
C PRO A 153 -0.81 -15.98 -6.76
N ALA A 154 -1.18 -17.06 -7.46
CA ALA A 154 -2.03 -18.10 -6.88
C ALA A 154 -1.46 -18.71 -5.59
N GLU A 155 -0.13 -18.86 -5.52
CA GLU A 155 0.56 -19.35 -4.31
C GLU A 155 0.30 -18.47 -3.09
N ILE A 156 0.34 -17.13 -3.25
CA ILE A 156 0.08 -16.19 -2.16
C ILE A 156 -1.37 -16.30 -1.68
N LEU A 157 -2.32 -16.37 -2.63
CA LEU A 157 -3.74 -16.57 -2.30
C LEU A 157 -3.97 -17.89 -1.54
N ASP A 158 -3.37 -18.98 -1.98
CA ASP A 158 -3.54 -20.29 -1.36
C ASP A 158 -2.92 -20.34 0.04
N ARG A 159 -1.74 -19.76 0.21
CA ARG A 159 -1.09 -19.62 1.53
C ARG A 159 -1.92 -18.75 2.48
N ALA A 160 -2.42 -17.61 2.02
CA ALA A 160 -3.25 -16.72 2.83
C ALA A 160 -4.58 -17.40 3.23
N ARG A 161 -5.23 -18.13 2.30
CA ARG A 161 -6.45 -18.93 2.61
C ARG A 161 -6.19 -20.01 3.66
N ALA A 162 -5.01 -20.61 3.67
CA ALA A 162 -4.62 -21.60 4.68
C ALA A 162 -4.54 -21.00 6.10
N THR A 163 -4.42 -19.68 6.25
CA THR A 163 -4.51 -18.98 7.55
C THR A 163 -5.95 -18.71 8.01
N GLY A 164 -6.95 -19.09 7.22
CA GLY A 164 -8.36 -18.83 7.48
C GLY A 164 -8.91 -17.58 6.77
N LEU A 165 -8.10 -16.89 5.96
CA LEU A 165 -8.57 -15.75 5.17
C LEU A 165 -9.74 -16.15 4.26
N ARG A 166 -10.76 -15.28 4.22
CA ARG A 166 -11.88 -15.35 3.28
C ARG A 166 -11.97 -14.04 2.53
N LEU A 167 -12.33 -14.15 1.24
CA LEU A 167 -12.60 -13.01 0.38
C LEU A 167 -14.07 -13.08 -0.09
N ASP A 168 -14.69 -11.92 -0.28
CA ASP A 168 -15.98 -11.82 -0.95
C ASP A 168 -15.84 -11.97 -2.49
N ALA A 169 -16.95 -11.83 -3.21
CA ALA A 169 -16.97 -11.94 -4.67
C ALA A 169 -16.20 -10.80 -5.36
N ASP A 170 -16.02 -9.68 -4.68
CA ASP A 170 -15.32 -8.50 -5.17
C ASP A 170 -13.84 -8.49 -4.76
N GLY A 171 -13.37 -9.54 -4.05
CA GLY A 171 -11.99 -9.69 -3.58
C GLY A 171 -11.68 -8.87 -2.32
N ASN A 172 -12.69 -8.41 -1.58
CA ASN A 172 -12.45 -7.78 -0.29
C ASN A 172 -12.23 -8.82 0.81
N ILE A 173 -11.39 -8.46 1.76
CA ILE A 173 -11.13 -9.30 2.94
C ILE A 173 -12.41 -9.33 3.80
N LEU A 174 -12.87 -10.55 4.09
CA LEU A 174 -13.88 -10.79 5.10
C LEU A 174 -13.18 -11.16 6.40
N GLU A 175 -13.50 -10.46 7.49
CA GLU A 175 -13.07 -10.91 8.81
C GLU A 175 -13.58 -12.34 9.05
N ALA A 176 -12.72 -13.22 9.51
CA ALA A 176 -13.17 -14.51 10.00
C ALA A 176 -14.10 -14.22 11.18
N SER A 177 -15.40 -14.51 11.03
CA SER A 177 -16.30 -14.48 12.18
C SER A 177 -15.63 -15.35 13.27
N ALA A 178 -15.37 -14.74 14.44
CA ALA A 178 -14.94 -15.52 15.60
C ALA A 178 -15.87 -16.71 15.70
N ALA A 179 -15.32 -17.93 15.61
CA ALA A 179 -16.09 -19.14 15.80
C ALA A 179 -16.64 -19.08 17.24
N GLU A 180 -17.98 -19.04 17.35
CA GLU A 180 -18.71 -19.23 18.61
C GLU A 180 -18.40 -20.59 19.21
#